data_dea03db8bea3b33218e7bf2e42cad0bb
#
_entry.id   dea03db8bea3b33218e7bf2e42cad0bb
#
_cell.length_a   1.000
_cell.length_b   1.000
_cell.length_c   1.000
_cell.angle_alpha   90.00
_cell.angle_beta   90.00
_cell.angle_gamma   90.00
#
_symmetry.space_group_name_H-M   'P 1'
#
loop_
_entity.id
_entity.type
_entity.pdbx_description
1 polymer ?
#
loop_
_entity_poly.entity_id
_entity_poly.type
_entity_poly.pdbx_seq_one_letter_code
_entity_poly.pdbx_strand_id
1 'polypeptide(L)'
;GYIILFPSMNQIREAHMTSDGRFAQIYVKGVDKEKTKEELFHAIRHFFLFFAQRQGFFAIHSASILYRDQVWLFSGHSGMGKSTHTNLWKEQFGTEIINGDLNLIGWSNGEQTNIGQSVDKPGSKGHPIVYGMPWCGTSGIASTKSYPLGGIVLLGRSDNDHFESLTNDQKIVRVMQRMISPVWTEDMLETNLKCAAKLAKEVPIYYLLCTKEPSAAYVMKARIDKEDAQQ
;
A
#
# COMPACT_ATOMS: atom_id res chain seq x y z
N GLY A 1 -22.86 -9.06 11.43
CA GLY A 1 -22.58 -8.20 10.27
C GLY A 1 -21.99 -6.86 10.67
N TYR A 2 -21.66 -6.06 9.66
CA TYR A 2 -21.06 -4.75 9.85
C TYR A 2 -21.97 -3.67 9.25
N ILE A 3 -22.05 -2.54 9.92
CA ILE A 3 -22.62 -1.29 9.37
C ILE A 3 -21.44 -0.34 9.19
N ILE A 4 -21.24 0.10 7.95
CA ILE A 4 -20.16 1.00 7.58
C ILE A 4 -20.78 2.36 7.31
N LEU A 5 -20.35 3.39 8.04
CA LEU A 5 -20.82 4.76 7.88
C LEU A 5 -19.81 5.56 7.07
N PHE A 6 -20.31 6.40 6.15
CA PHE A 6 -19.51 7.29 5.31
C PHE A 6 -19.86 8.76 5.58
N PRO A 7 -19.43 9.33 6.73
CA PRO A 7 -19.88 10.66 7.14
C PRO A 7 -19.44 11.78 6.19
N SER A 8 -18.35 11.57 5.43
CA SER A 8 -17.83 12.53 4.46
C SER A 8 -18.46 12.44 3.07
N MET A 9 -19.31 11.42 2.81
CA MET A 9 -19.97 11.23 1.54
C MET A 9 -21.37 11.84 1.55
N ASN A 10 -21.79 12.41 0.42
CA ASN A 10 -23.10 13.05 0.29
C ASN A 10 -24.15 12.15 -0.34
N GLN A 11 -23.77 11.29 -1.27
CA GLN A 11 -24.65 10.38 -2.00
C GLN A 11 -24.74 9.00 -1.36
N ILE A 12 -23.73 8.60 -0.59
CA ILE A 12 -23.66 7.32 0.13
C ILE A 12 -23.40 7.61 1.60
N ARG A 13 -24.31 7.21 2.48
CA ARG A 13 -24.13 7.44 3.92
C ARG A 13 -23.77 6.19 4.69
N GLU A 14 -24.29 5.06 4.26
CA GLU A 14 -24.06 3.79 4.94
C GLU A 14 -24.07 2.61 3.98
N ALA A 15 -23.47 1.55 4.41
CA ALA A 15 -23.56 0.23 3.80
C ALA A 15 -23.62 -0.84 4.87
N HIS A 16 -24.32 -1.93 4.55
CA HIS A 16 -24.45 -3.10 5.42
C HIS A 16 -23.73 -4.27 4.77
N MET A 17 -23.01 -5.05 5.55
CA MET A 17 -22.29 -6.22 5.08
C MET A 17 -22.43 -7.37 6.06
N THR A 18 -22.60 -8.59 5.57
CA THR A 18 -22.57 -9.80 6.41
C THR A 18 -21.18 -10.00 7.01
N SER A 19 -21.08 -10.68 8.14
CA SER A 19 -19.80 -10.92 8.83
C SER A 19 -18.83 -11.76 7.99
N ASP A 20 -19.34 -12.62 7.11
CA ASP A 20 -18.54 -13.39 6.15
C ASP A 20 -18.21 -12.63 4.86
N GLY A 21 -18.77 -11.42 4.69
CA GLY A 21 -18.59 -10.56 3.55
C GLY A 21 -19.25 -11.03 2.25
N ARG A 22 -20.05 -12.09 2.26
CA ARG A 22 -20.68 -12.64 1.05
C ARG A 22 -21.75 -11.74 0.45
N PHE A 23 -22.33 -10.89 1.26
CA PHE A 23 -23.33 -9.94 0.83
C PHE A 23 -23.04 -8.56 1.41
N ALA A 24 -23.11 -7.54 0.56
CA ALA A 24 -23.02 -6.14 0.95
C ALA A 24 -24.08 -5.33 0.22
N GLN A 25 -24.70 -4.39 0.92
CA GLN A 25 -25.71 -3.48 0.40
C GLN A 25 -25.27 -2.04 0.70
N ILE A 26 -25.17 -1.23 -0.35
CA ILE A 26 -24.80 0.18 -0.26
C ILE A 26 -26.08 1.01 -0.50
N TYR A 27 -26.39 1.92 0.43
CA TYR A 27 -27.54 2.80 0.33
C TYR A 27 -27.15 4.10 -0.35
N VAL A 28 -27.72 4.33 -1.53
CA VAL A 28 -27.38 5.44 -2.43
C VAL A 28 -28.58 6.37 -2.57
N LYS A 29 -28.36 7.68 -2.42
CA LYS A 29 -29.40 8.69 -2.68
C LYS A 29 -29.69 8.90 -4.17
N GLY A 30 -28.66 8.79 -5.01
CA GLY A 30 -28.77 8.82 -6.47
C GLY A 30 -29.16 10.14 -7.11
N VAL A 31 -29.02 11.26 -6.40
CA VAL A 31 -29.43 12.59 -6.88
C VAL A 31 -28.44 13.16 -7.89
N ASP A 32 -27.13 12.94 -7.68
CA ASP A 32 -26.03 13.39 -8.54
C ASP A 32 -25.28 12.18 -9.08
N LYS A 33 -25.38 11.91 -10.38
CA LYS A 33 -24.80 10.71 -10.99
C LYS A 33 -23.27 10.66 -10.92
N GLU A 34 -22.58 11.76 -11.19
CA GLU A 34 -21.11 11.75 -11.24
C GLU A 34 -20.53 11.62 -9.82
N LYS A 35 -21.05 12.38 -8.87
CA LYS A 35 -20.66 12.22 -7.45
C LYS A 35 -21.01 10.84 -6.91
N THR A 36 -22.14 10.27 -7.33
CA THR A 36 -22.54 8.92 -6.93
C THR A 36 -21.52 7.88 -7.41
N LYS A 37 -21.04 7.99 -8.65
CA LYS A 37 -20.02 7.05 -9.18
C LYS A 37 -18.71 7.16 -8.41
N GLU A 38 -18.25 8.38 -8.14
CA GLU A 38 -17.01 8.62 -7.39
C GLU A 38 -17.12 8.07 -5.96
N GLU A 39 -18.19 8.41 -5.25
CA GLU A 39 -18.42 7.93 -3.89
C GLU A 39 -18.60 6.41 -3.85
N LEU A 40 -19.30 5.82 -4.83
CA LEU A 40 -19.47 4.38 -4.94
C LEU A 40 -18.12 3.67 -5.17
N PHE A 41 -17.25 4.22 -6.01
CA PHE A 41 -15.90 3.71 -6.22
C PHE A 41 -15.09 3.69 -4.93
N HIS A 42 -15.21 4.73 -4.11
CA HIS A 42 -14.56 4.79 -2.79
C HIS A 42 -15.24 3.88 -1.75
N ALA A 43 -16.56 3.74 -1.77
CA ALA A 43 -17.26 2.83 -0.87
C ALA A 43 -16.91 1.36 -1.16
N ILE A 44 -16.85 0.97 -2.43
CA ILE A 44 -16.46 -0.39 -2.85
C ILE A 44 -15.06 -0.73 -2.36
N ARG A 45 -14.13 0.23 -2.26
CA ARG A 45 -12.80 0.01 -1.71
C ARG A 45 -12.83 -0.61 -0.32
N HIS A 46 -13.74 -0.20 0.57
CA HIS A 46 -13.83 -0.75 1.93
C HIS A 46 -14.21 -2.22 1.93
N PHE A 47 -15.13 -2.62 1.07
CA PHE A 47 -15.51 -4.05 0.92
C PHE A 47 -14.38 -4.85 0.31
N PHE A 48 -13.75 -4.32 -0.73
CA PHE A 48 -12.59 -4.96 -1.35
C PHE A 48 -11.47 -5.20 -0.33
N LEU A 49 -11.12 -4.19 0.49
CA LEU A 49 -10.06 -4.31 1.48
C LEU A 49 -10.41 -5.32 2.59
N PHE A 50 -11.68 -5.42 2.96
CA PHE A 50 -12.15 -6.45 3.88
C PHE A 50 -11.93 -7.85 3.32
N PHE A 51 -12.35 -8.08 2.07
CA PHE A 51 -12.13 -9.35 1.40
C PHE A 51 -10.66 -9.68 1.21
N ALA A 52 -9.89 -8.71 0.75
CA ALA A 52 -8.46 -8.86 0.53
C ALA A 52 -7.74 -9.31 1.81
N GLN A 53 -8.03 -8.65 2.94
CA GLN A 53 -7.45 -9.01 4.23
C GLN A 53 -7.76 -10.45 4.64
N ARG A 54 -9.00 -10.91 4.44
CA ARG A 54 -9.41 -12.29 4.75
C ARG A 54 -8.75 -13.33 3.87
N GLN A 55 -8.28 -12.93 2.68
CA GLN A 55 -7.51 -13.76 1.75
C GLN A 55 -5.99 -13.61 1.94
N GLY A 56 -5.55 -12.85 2.94
CA GLY A 56 -4.11 -12.66 3.23
C GLY A 56 -3.44 -11.56 2.43
N PHE A 57 -4.23 -10.67 1.81
CA PHE A 57 -3.73 -9.46 1.16
C PHE A 57 -3.87 -8.26 2.08
N PHE A 58 -2.90 -7.35 2.04
CA PHE A 58 -2.86 -6.17 2.87
C PHE A 58 -2.56 -4.93 2.06
N ALA A 59 -3.28 -3.87 2.34
CA ALA A 59 -3.13 -2.61 1.62
C ALA A 59 -2.30 -1.61 2.43
N ILE A 60 -1.32 -0.98 1.76
CA ILE A 60 -0.48 0.08 2.32
C ILE A 60 -0.70 1.36 1.53
N HIS A 61 -0.99 2.44 2.25
CA HIS A 61 -1.05 3.78 1.69
C HIS A 61 0.36 4.24 1.30
N SER A 62 0.68 4.12 0.03
CA SER A 62 2.01 4.37 -0.52
C SER A 62 1.92 4.68 -2.01
N ALA A 63 2.81 5.53 -2.50
CA ALA A 63 3.15 5.58 -3.92
C ALA A 63 4.27 4.58 -4.21
N SER A 64 4.38 4.09 -5.44
CA SER A 64 5.34 3.05 -5.77
C SER A 64 5.96 3.21 -7.15
N ILE A 65 7.20 2.75 -7.27
CA ILE A 65 7.96 2.70 -8.51
C ILE A 65 8.44 1.27 -8.79
N LEU A 66 8.71 0.99 -10.07
CA LEU A 66 9.44 -0.22 -10.48
C LEU A 66 10.92 0.12 -10.64
N TYR A 67 11.78 -0.55 -9.88
CA TYR A 67 13.21 -0.42 -10.01
C TYR A 67 13.89 -1.80 -9.84
N ARG A 68 14.72 -2.21 -10.81
CA ARG A 68 15.36 -3.53 -10.86
C ARG A 68 14.37 -4.69 -10.72
N ASP A 69 13.29 -4.65 -11.51
CA ASP A 69 12.20 -5.65 -11.51
C ASP A 69 11.50 -5.86 -10.17
N GLN A 70 11.69 -4.96 -9.22
CA GLN A 70 11.04 -4.94 -7.91
C GLN A 70 10.29 -3.63 -7.69
N VAL A 71 9.15 -3.73 -6.98
CA VAL A 71 8.38 -2.55 -6.58
C VAL A 71 8.89 -2.03 -5.25
N TRP A 72 9.20 -0.73 -5.21
CA TRP A 72 9.58 0.01 -4.01
C TRP A 72 8.42 0.92 -3.58
N LEU A 73 7.98 0.76 -2.33
CA LEU A 73 6.87 1.55 -1.77
C LEU A 73 7.42 2.76 -1.03
N PHE A 74 6.94 3.94 -1.40
CA PHE A 74 7.20 5.19 -0.68
C PHE A 74 5.97 5.55 0.14
N SER A 75 6.08 5.51 1.46
CA SER A 75 4.96 5.67 2.38
C SER A 75 5.22 6.77 3.40
N GLY A 76 4.18 7.47 3.81
CA GLY A 76 4.24 8.58 4.75
C GLY A 76 2.85 9.18 4.97
N HIS A 77 2.73 10.12 5.90
CA HIS A 77 1.48 10.86 6.11
C HIS A 77 1.04 11.59 4.84
N SER A 78 -0.23 11.99 4.80
CA SER A 78 -0.71 12.86 3.72
C SER A 78 0.17 14.12 3.63
N GLY A 79 0.50 14.54 2.40
CA GLY A 79 1.38 15.69 2.18
C GLY A 79 2.89 15.47 2.49
N MET A 80 3.31 14.26 2.86
CA MET A 80 4.73 13.96 3.17
C MET A 80 5.66 13.95 1.95
N GLY A 81 5.11 13.97 0.73
CA GLY A 81 5.91 13.99 -0.49
C GLY A 81 6.04 12.65 -1.21
N LYS A 82 5.15 11.67 -0.96
CA LYS A 82 5.16 10.37 -1.65
C LYS A 82 5.21 10.54 -3.19
N SER A 83 4.26 11.28 -3.74
CA SER A 83 4.18 11.54 -5.19
C SER A 83 5.35 12.39 -5.68
N THR A 84 5.84 13.33 -4.88
CA THR A 84 7.05 14.11 -5.21
C THR A 84 8.24 13.16 -5.36
N HIS A 85 8.43 12.27 -4.40
CA HIS A 85 9.57 11.35 -4.42
C HIS A 85 9.50 10.37 -5.60
N THR A 86 8.32 9.78 -5.90
CA THR A 86 8.18 8.91 -7.08
C THR A 86 8.37 9.66 -8.40
N ASN A 87 7.98 10.93 -8.48
CA ASN A 87 8.25 11.77 -9.65
C ASN A 87 9.74 12.06 -9.80
N LEU A 88 10.48 12.34 -8.71
CA LEU A 88 11.94 12.48 -8.75
C LEU A 88 12.61 11.22 -9.34
N TRP A 89 12.16 10.03 -8.94
CA TRP A 89 12.68 8.79 -9.50
C TRP A 89 12.38 8.65 -11.00
N LYS A 90 11.18 9.00 -11.41
CA LYS A 90 10.79 9.00 -12.83
C LYS A 90 11.66 9.98 -13.64
N GLU A 91 11.83 11.20 -13.13
CA GLU A 91 12.58 12.26 -13.80
C GLU A 91 14.08 11.97 -13.88
N GLN A 92 14.68 11.48 -12.77
CA GLN A 92 16.13 11.29 -12.69
C GLN A 92 16.61 9.95 -13.27
N PHE A 93 15.77 8.91 -13.21
CA PHE A 93 16.18 7.54 -13.55
C PHE A 93 15.26 6.85 -14.56
N GLY A 94 14.19 7.52 -15.02
CA GLY A 94 13.25 6.96 -15.99
C GLY A 94 12.41 5.81 -15.43
N THR A 95 12.27 5.68 -14.10
CA THR A 95 11.51 4.57 -13.49
C THR A 95 10.01 4.69 -13.76
N GLU A 96 9.35 3.54 -13.92
CA GLU A 96 7.90 3.46 -14.03
C GLU A 96 7.25 3.67 -12.65
N ILE A 97 6.21 4.52 -12.57
CA ILE A 97 5.35 4.64 -11.40
C ILE A 97 4.28 3.55 -11.51
N ILE A 98 4.16 2.69 -10.52
CA ILE A 98 3.21 1.57 -10.51
C ILE A 98 1.86 1.99 -9.94
N ASN A 99 1.86 2.72 -8.82
CA ASN A 99 0.65 3.27 -8.23
C ASN A 99 0.95 4.53 -7.41
N GLY A 100 0.03 5.49 -7.42
CA GLY A 100 0.22 6.78 -6.73
C GLY A 100 -0.31 6.85 -5.30
N ASP A 101 -1.11 5.88 -4.84
CA ASP A 101 -1.81 6.00 -3.55
C ASP A 101 -1.95 4.70 -2.77
N LEU A 102 -2.31 3.58 -3.44
CA LEU A 102 -2.65 2.34 -2.77
C LEU A 102 -1.95 1.14 -3.39
N ASN A 103 -1.17 0.43 -2.61
CA ASN A 103 -0.51 -0.80 -3.01
C ASN A 103 -1.01 -1.97 -2.18
N LEU A 104 -1.38 -3.06 -2.85
CA LEU A 104 -1.83 -4.29 -2.23
C LEU A 104 -0.67 -5.29 -2.18
N ILE A 105 -0.44 -5.88 -1.02
CA ILE A 105 0.63 -6.85 -0.79
C ILE A 105 0.00 -8.19 -0.47
N GLY A 106 0.50 -9.24 -1.10
CA GLY A 106 0.25 -10.65 -0.77
C GLY A 106 1.55 -11.45 -0.81
N TRP A 107 1.47 -12.75 -0.64
CA TRP A 107 2.62 -13.65 -0.71
C TRP A 107 2.38 -14.73 -1.77
N SER A 108 3.41 -15.13 -2.52
CA SER A 108 3.33 -16.20 -3.49
C SER A 108 4.48 -17.19 -3.33
N ASN A 109 4.24 -18.44 -3.68
CA ASN A 109 5.21 -19.56 -3.59
C ASN A 109 6.25 -19.59 -4.74
N GLY A 110 6.55 -18.46 -5.37
CA GLY A 110 7.58 -18.39 -6.43
C GLY A 110 7.08 -18.61 -7.85
N GLU A 111 5.81 -19.00 -8.06
CA GLU A 111 5.17 -18.96 -9.38
C GLU A 111 4.56 -17.58 -9.60
N GLN A 112 4.71 -17.03 -10.82
CA GLN A 112 4.03 -15.79 -11.21
C GLN A 112 2.51 -16.03 -11.14
N THR A 113 1.88 -15.59 -10.06
CA THR A 113 0.44 -15.74 -9.89
C THR A 113 -0.27 -14.60 -10.60
N ASN A 114 -1.01 -14.93 -11.66
CA ASN A 114 -2.06 -14.03 -12.18
C ASN A 114 -3.13 -13.83 -11.08
N ILE A 115 -3.71 -12.63 -11.01
CA ILE A 115 -4.83 -12.32 -10.10
C ILE A 115 -5.92 -13.40 -10.29
N GLY A 116 -6.17 -14.21 -9.27
CA GLY A 116 -7.15 -15.31 -9.30
C GLY A 116 -6.61 -16.70 -8.95
N GLN A 117 -5.29 -16.88 -8.82
CA GLN A 117 -4.71 -18.12 -8.29
C GLN A 117 -4.58 -18.02 -6.77
N SER A 118 -4.64 -19.18 -6.08
CA SER A 118 -4.61 -19.26 -4.62
C SER A 118 -3.37 -18.56 -4.05
N VAL A 119 -3.61 -17.48 -3.31
CA VAL A 119 -2.57 -16.84 -2.49
C VAL A 119 -2.47 -17.61 -1.19
N ASP A 120 -1.25 -17.91 -0.79
CA ASP A 120 -1.03 -18.55 0.50
C ASP A 120 -1.46 -17.67 1.65
N LYS A 121 -2.09 -18.32 2.63
CA LYS A 121 -2.52 -17.66 3.87
C LYS A 121 -1.32 -16.98 4.57
N PRO A 122 -1.54 -15.92 5.37
CA PRO A 122 -0.50 -15.34 6.20
C PRO A 122 0.23 -16.43 7.00
N GLY A 123 1.51 -16.65 6.68
CA GLY A 123 2.31 -17.75 7.27
C GLY A 123 2.97 -18.69 6.25
N SER A 124 2.61 -18.62 4.96
CA SER A 124 3.27 -19.38 3.90
C SER A 124 4.70 -18.86 3.64
N LYS A 125 5.57 -19.74 3.12
CA LYS A 125 6.98 -19.46 2.80
C LYS A 125 7.19 -18.71 1.48
N GLY A 126 6.20 -17.91 1.02
CA GLY A 126 6.31 -17.16 -0.24
C GLY A 126 7.04 -15.84 -0.11
N HIS A 127 7.42 -15.25 -1.24
CA HIS A 127 7.95 -13.88 -1.29
C HIS A 127 6.81 -12.87 -1.36
N PRO A 128 6.95 -11.66 -0.75
CA PRO A 128 5.92 -10.64 -0.84
C PRO A 128 5.85 -10.08 -2.28
N ILE A 129 4.63 -10.00 -2.78
CA ILE A 129 4.28 -9.49 -4.11
C ILE A 129 3.40 -8.26 -3.96
N VAL A 130 3.65 -7.23 -4.75
CA VAL A 130 2.81 -6.04 -4.87
C VAL A 130 1.89 -6.20 -6.08
N TYR A 131 0.61 -6.01 -5.88
CA TYR A 131 -0.43 -6.07 -6.91
C TYR A 131 -0.92 -4.66 -7.24
N GLY A 132 -1.08 -4.40 -8.53
CA GLY A 132 -1.65 -3.15 -9.01
C GLY A 132 -3.11 -2.99 -8.58
N MET A 133 -3.48 -1.76 -8.24
CA MET A 133 -4.80 -1.41 -7.72
C MET A 133 -5.40 -0.24 -8.48
N PRO A 134 -6.72 -0.21 -8.69
CA PRO A 134 -7.37 0.88 -9.40
C PRO A 134 -7.45 2.18 -8.58
N TRP A 135 -7.27 2.11 -7.26
CA TRP A 135 -7.24 3.28 -6.38
C TRP A 135 -5.83 3.88 -6.38
N CYS A 136 -5.62 4.88 -7.19
CA CYS A 136 -4.32 5.52 -7.44
C CYS A 136 -4.26 6.99 -7.02
N GLY A 137 -5.25 7.44 -6.26
CA GLY A 137 -5.35 8.82 -5.80
C GLY A 137 -5.43 9.81 -6.96
N THR A 138 -4.87 11.00 -6.78
CA THR A 138 -4.87 12.07 -7.79
C THR A 138 -3.87 11.84 -8.93
N SER A 139 -3.00 10.84 -8.83
CA SER A 139 -2.00 10.56 -9.88
C SER A 139 -2.62 10.02 -11.17
N GLY A 140 -3.76 9.33 -11.07
CA GLY A 140 -4.37 8.61 -12.19
C GLY A 140 -3.52 7.43 -12.70
N ILE A 141 -2.41 7.09 -12.03
CA ILE A 141 -1.46 6.06 -12.46
C ILE A 141 -1.70 4.78 -11.67
N ALA A 142 -2.10 3.72 -12.36
CA ALA A 142 -2.30 2.40 -11.82
C ALA A 142 -1.85 1.33 -12.81
N SER A 143 -1.02 0.40 -12.38
CA SER A 143 -0.65 -0.79 -13.14
C SER A 143 -1.59 -1.94 -12.80
N THR A 144 -1.84 -2.82 -13.77
CA THR A 144 -2.55 -4.10 -13.55
C THR A 144 -1.60 -5.27 -13.32
N LYS A 145 -0.30 -5.02 -13.42
CA LYS A 145 0.75 -6.04 -13.23
C LYS A 145 1.07 -6.23 -11.75
N SER A 146 1.68 -7.35 -11.43
CA SER A 146 2.24 -7.66 -10.12
C SER A 146 3.75 -7.85 -10.20
N TYR A 147 4.44 -7.48 -9.13
CA TYR A 147 5.90 -7.54 -9.05
C TYR A 147 6.35 -7.92 -7.65
N PRO A 148 7.55 -8.50 -7.49
CA PRO A 148 8.15 -8.69 -6.17
C PRO A 148 8.28 -7.36 -5.42
N LEU A 149 8.06 -7.39 -4.11
CA LEU A 149 8.28 -6.24 -3.24
C LEU A 149 9.78 -6.13 -2.93
N GLY A 150 10.42 -5.06 -3.40
CA GLY A 150 11.82 -4.75 -3.09
C GLY A 150 12.01 -4.19 -1.69
N GLY A 151 11.11 -3.34 -1.22
CA GLY A 151 11.14 -2.78 0.11
C GLY A 151 10.16 -1.63 0.35
N ILE A 152 10.19 -1.11 1.58
CA ILE A 152 9.31 -0.02 2.02
C ILE A 152 10.18 1.15 2.50
N VAL A 153 9.96 2.31 1.92
CA VAL A 153 10.62 3.57 2.29
C VAL A 153 9.61 4.45 3.01
N LEU A 154 9.79 4.58 4.30
CA LEU A 154 9.02 5.52 5.12
C LEU A 154 9.65 6.90 4.96
N LEU A 155 8.86 7.88 4.55
CA LEU A 155 9.32 9.24 4.30
C LEU A 155 9.07 10.15 5.51
N GLY A 156 10.05 10.98 5.83
CA GLY A 156 9.97 12.09 6.76
C GLY A 156 10.57 13.36 6.13
N ARG A 157 10.22 14.52 6.67
CA ARG A 157 10.77 15.80 6.20
C ARG A 157 12.03 16.15 6.98
N SER A 158 13.04 16.64 6.27
CA SER A 158 14.27 17.21 6.82
C SER A 158 14.85 18.22 5.84
N ASP A 159 15.75 19.06 6.32
CA ASP A 159 16.54 19.97 5.50
C ASP A 159 17.74 19.25 4.83
N ASN A 160 18.02 18.02 5.23
CA ASN A 160 19.08 17.18 4.69
C ASN A 160 18.58 15.76 4.42
N ASP A 161 19.09 15.15 3.36
CA ASP A 161 18.73 13.78 2.98
C ASP A 161 19.60 12.77 3.74
N HIS A 162 18.98 11.99 4.62
CA HIS A 162 19.68 10.96 5.39
C HIS A 162 18.72 9.86 5.88
N PHE A 163 19.32 8.72 6.25
CA PHE A 163 18.55 7.64 6.88
C PHE A 163 18.64 7.71 8.38
N GLU A 164 17.50 7.49 9.02
CA GLU A 164 17.42 7.25 10.45
C GLU A 164 17.21 5.75 10.69
N SER A 165 18.00 5.18 11.62
CA SER A 165 17.89 3.77 11.96
C SER A 165 16.62 3.49 12.77
N LEU A 166 15.92 2.44 12.40
CA LEU A 166 14.73 1.97 13.10
C LEU A 166 15.00 0.61 13.77
N THR A 167 14.55 0.47 15.01
CA THR A 167 14.43 -0.84 15.63
C THR A 167 13.37 -1.67 14.93
N ASN A 168 13.36 -2.99 15.13
CA ASN A 168 12.33 -3.85 14.51
C ASN A 168 10.92 -3.46 14.93
N ASP A 169 10.70 -3.14 16.20
CA ASP A 169 9.40 -2.70 16.71
C ASP A 169 8.95 -1.38 16.08
N GLN A 170 9.88 -0.43 15.91
CA GLN A 170 9.59 0.83 15.22
C GLN A 170 9.19 0.60 13.75
N LYS A 171 9.84 -0.35 13.04
CA LYS A 171 9.45 -0.72 11.68
C LYS A 171 8.03 -1.25 11.64
N ILE A 172 7.69 -2.20 12.53
CA ILE A 172 6.36 -2.80 12.64
C ILE A 172 5.30 -1.72 12.88
N VAL A 173 5.49 -0.89 13.90
CA VAL A 173 4.52 0.17 14.25
C VAL A 173 4.33 1.16 13.11
N ARG A 174 5.42 1.60 12.47
CA ARG A 174 5.33 2.56 11.35
C ARG A 174 4.65 1.95 10.13
N VAL A 175 4.87 0.69 9.81
CA VAL A 175 4.15 -0.03 8.73
C VAL A 175 2.67 -0.13 9.07
N MET A 176 2.32 -0.54 10.29
CA MET A 176 0.93 -0.59 10.78
C MET A 176 0.20 0.74 10.59
N GLN A 177 0.86 1.85 10.91
CA GLN A 177 0.29 3.20 10.73
C GLN A 177 0.02 3.57 9.27
N ARG A 178 0.58 2.85 8.33
CA ARG A 178 0.40 3.05 6.87
C ARG A 178 -0.54 2.03 6.24
N MET A 179 -0.90 0.97 6.98
CA MET A 179 -1.88 0.00 6.53
C MET A 179 -3.28 0.62 6.54
N ILE A 180 -4.03 0.38 5.48
CA ILE A 180 -5.43 0.80 5.34
C ILE A 180 -6.38 -0.41 5.23
N SER A 181 -5.86 -1.62 5.43
CA SER A 181 -6.68 -2.81 5.65
C SER A 181 -7.53 -2.64 6.92
N PRO A 182 -8.75 -3.17 6.96
CA PRO A 182 -9.65 -2.95 8.09
C PRO A 182 -9.08 -3.37 9.45
N VAL A 183 -9.50 -2.63 10.48
CA VAL A 183 -9.17 -2.88 11.91
C VAL A 183 -10.44 -2.82 12.77
N TRP A 184 -11.58 -3.25 12.21
CA TRP A 184 -12.89 -3.12 12.86
C TRP A 184 -13.09 -4.08 14.03
N THR A 185 -12.29 -5.16 14.08
CA THR A 185 -12.27 -6.14 15.16
C THR A 185 -10.85 -6.40 15.63
N GLU A 186 -10.70 -6.97 16.82
CA GLU A 186 -9.42 -7.35 17.38
C GLU A 186 -8.66 -8.34 16.48
N ASP A 187 -9.35 -9.33 15.92
CA ASP A 187 -8.76 -10.31 14.98
C ASP A 187 -8.20 -9.65 13.72
N MET A 188 -8.87 -8.61 13.20
CA MET A 188 -8.37 -7.86 12.04
C MET A 188 -7.12 -7.05 12.38
N LEU A 189 -7.11 -6.43 13.55
CA LEU A 189 -5.94 -5.70 14.05
C LEU A 189 -4.75 -6.64 14.25
N GLU A 190 -4.98 -7.79 14.88
CA GLU A 190 -3.95 -8.83 15.07
C GLU A 190 -3.41 -9.34 13.74
N THR A 191 -4.29 -9.54 12.76
CA THR A 191 -3.91 -9.98 11.41
C THR A 191 -3.03 -8.95 10.71
N ASN A 192 -3.36 -7.67 10.81
CA ASN A 192 -2.51 -6.58 10.28
C ASN A 192 -1.16 -6.54 11.00
N LEU A 193 -1.13 -6.71 12.32
CA LEU A 193 0.10 -6.74 13.11
C LEU A 193 1.02 -7.90 12.68
N LYS A 194 0.47 -9.09 12.51
CA LYS A 194 1.21 -10.26 11.98
C LYS A 194 1.79 -9.99 10.59
N CYS A 195 1.02 -9.34 9.72
CA CYS A 195 1.49 -8.92 8.40
C CYS A 195 2.66 -7.93 8.49
N ALA A 196 2.53 -6.86 9.29
CA ALA A 196 3.59 -5.86 9.46
C ALA A 196 4.87 -6.47 10.05
N ALA A 197 4.73 -7.38 11.03
CA ALA A 197 5.85 -8.10 11.61
C ALA A 197 6.54 -9.04 10.60
N LYS A 198 5.77 -9.67 9.71
CA LYS A 198 6.30 -10.50 8.63
C LYS A 198 7.07 -9.64 7.61
N LEU A 199 6.49 -8.53 7.17
CA LEU A 199 7.16 -7.59 6.26
C LEU A 199 8.48 -7.06 6.85
N ALA A 200 8.50 -6.72 8.14
CA ALA A 200 9.70 -6.22 8.79
C ALA A 200 10.86 -7.24 8.84
N LYS A 201 10.57 -8.53 8.67
CA LYS A 201 11.57 -9.61 8.60
C LYS A 201 12.00 -9.96 7.19
N GLU A 202 11.10 -9.80 6.21
CA GLU A 202 11.29 -10.33 4.85
C GLU A 202 11.78 -9.30 3.84
N VAL A 203 11.52 -7.99 4.09
CA VAL A 203 11.97 -6.93 3.18
C VAL A 203 12.64 -5.79 3.93
N PRO A 204 13.56 -5.07 3.28
CA PRO A 204 14.15 -3.87 3.86
C PRO A 204 13.09 -2.79 4.09
N ILE A 205 13.12 -2.18 5.29
CA ILE A 205 12.29 -1.04 5.64
C ILE A 205 13.21 0.08 6.08
N TYR A 206 13.20 1.16 5.32
CA TYR A 206 14.02 2.34 5.55
C TYR A 206 13.18 3.50 6.08
N TYR A 207 13.79 4.35 6.88
CA TYR A 207 13.24 5.64 7.22
C TYR A 207 14.15 6.72 6.62
N LEU A 208 13.68 7.33 5.54
CA LEU A 208 14.37 8.40 4.82
C LEU A 208 13.80 9.75 5.26
N LEU A 209 14.61 10.52 5.95
CA LEU A 209 14.40 11.93 6.21
C LEU A 209 14.96 12.72 5.03
N CYS A 210 14.13 13.44 4.30
CA CYS A 210 14.56 14.00 3.04
C CYS A 210 13.93 15.37 2.71
N THR A 211 14.61 16.05 1.82
CA THR A 211 14.18 17.26 1.13
C THR A 211 13.21 16.89 -0.01
N LYS A 212 12.81 17.89 -0.81
CA LYS A 212 12.06 17.70 -2.06
C LYS A 212 12.96 17.74 -3.30
N GLU A 213 14.26 17.80 -3.08
CA GLU A 213 15.26 17.96 -4.13
C GLU A 213 15.65 16.61 -4.75
N PRO A 214 16.20 16.59 -5.97
CA PRO A 214 16.65 15.36 -6.63
C PRO A 214 17.63 14.53 -5.79
N SER A 215 18.43 15.16 -4.93
CA SER A 215 19.36 14.50 -4.02
C SER A 215 18.70 13.40 -3.18
N ALA A 216 17.44 13.58 -2.77
CA ALA A 216 16.69 12.58 -2.02
C ALA A 216 16.54 11.26 -2.78
N ALA A 217 16.30 11.31 -4.10
CA ALA A 217 16.19 10.12 -4.94
C ALA A 217 17.56 9.46 -5.13
N TYR A 218 18.66 10.24 -5.30
CA TYR A 218 20.02 9.70 -5.41
C TYR A 218 20.47 9.01 -4.12
N VAL A 219 20.19 9.59 -2.95
CA VAL A 219 20.51 8.98 -1.65
C VAL A 219 19.79 7.64 -1.49
N MET A 220 18.50 7.58 -1.84
CA MET A 220 17.74 6.33 -1.77
C MET A 220 18.23 5.30 -2.77
N LYS A 221 18.50 5.72 -4.02
CA LYS A 221 19.05 4.83 -5.06
C LYS A 221 20.37 4.20 -4.64
N ALA A 222 21.31 4.99 -4.13
CA ALA A 222 22.58 4.51 -3.64
C ALA A 222 22.44 3.47 -2.52
N ARG A 223 21.40 3.62 -1.68
CA ARG A 223 21.08 2.65 -0.62
C ARG A 223 20.60 1.32 -1.18
N ILE A 224 19.67 1.35 -2.14
CA ILE A 224 19.16 0.15 -2.80
C ILE A 224 20.30 -0.58 -3.53
N ASP A 225 21.08 0.17 -4.34
CA ASP A 225 22.17 -0.38 -5.13
C ASP A 225 23.26 -1.07 -4.28
N LYS A 226 23.51 -0.55 -3.08
CA LYS A 226 24.49 -1.12 -2.15
C LYS A 226 24.03 -2.43 -1.52
N GLU A 227 22.74 -2.59 -1.24
CA GLU A 227 22.21 -3.85 -0.66
C GLU A 227 22.20 -4.99 -1.68
N ASP A 228 21.84 -4.70 -2.94
CA ASP A 228 21.86 -5.71 -4.00
C ASP A 228 23.29 -6.22 -4.27
N ALA A 229 24.30 -5.39 -4.06
CA ALA A 229 25.72 -5.78 -4.22
C ALA A 229 26.23 -6.68 -3.07
N GLN A 230 25.47 -6.83 -1.99
CA GLN A 230 25.82 -7.65 -0.82
C GLN A 230 25.04 -8.98 -0.75
N GLN A 231 24.05 -9.20 -1.63
CA GLN A 231 23.33 -10.44 -1.83
C GLN A 231 23.94 -11.28 -2.95
#